data_adea7e5b713d4a83194795a80cc2d7d1
#
_entry.id   adea7e5b713d4a83194795a80cc2d7d1
#
_cell.length_a   1.000
_cell.length_b   1.000
_cell.length_c   1.000
_cell.angle_alpha   90.00
_cell.angle_beta   90.00
_cell.angle_gamma   90.00
#
_symmetry.space_group_name_H-M   'P 1'
#
loop_
_entity.id
_entity.type
_entity.pdbx_description
1 polymer ?
#
loop_
_entity_poly.entity_id
_entity_poly.type
_entity_poly.pdbx_seq_one_letter_code
_entity_poly.pdbx_strand_id
1 'polypeptide(L)'
;MRRLLVIAPHPDDEAVAAWALMRRLRARAATVEVLVVSDGGASHPGSRRWPRPRLVAERRRETRRVLRPIGITPPAIRFLGLPDGGLGAPASRLPHALRRALLSRRAPDLIVAPVADDAHEDHAAVARALRAVPRRGEARAVYHVWPAGAGRRLRGPHLPLTASHVPMKRAAIRRYRTQAGLITDATAGFTITHRHLAAFAAPRERFGWDA
;
A
#
# COMPACT_ATOMS: atom_id res chain seq x y z
N MET A 1 2.60 -21.26 0.27
CA MET A 1 1.95 -19.98 0.68
C MET A 1 0.59 -19.93 0.01
N ARG A 2 -0.47 -19.89 0.82
CA ARG A 2 -1.87 -19.89 0.38
C ARG A 2 -2.60 -18.60 0.72
N ARG A 3 -2.09 -17.82 1.66
CA ARG A 3 -2.73 -16.59 2.15
C ARG A 3 -1.70 -15.47 2.29
N LEU A 4 -1.92 -14.37 1.58
CA LEU A 4 -1.13 -13.14 1.66
C LEU A 4 -2.00 -12.02 2.24
N LEU A 5 -1.43 -11.22 3.13
CA LEU A 5 -1.96 -9.92 3.52
C LEU A 5 -0.95 -8.83 3.12
N VAL A 6 -1.40 -7.86 2.33
CA VAL A 6 -0.65 -6.63 2.06
C VAL A 6 -1.21 -5.52 2.94
N ILE A 7 -0.36 -4.88 3.73
CA ILE A 7 -0.70 -3.71 4.55
C ILE A 7 -0.18 -2.47 3.83
N ALA A 8 -1.08 -1.61 3.40
CA ALA A 8 -0.80 -0.37 2.68
C ALA A 8 -1.12 0.82 3.59
N PRO A 9 -0.15 1.67 3.96
CA PRO A 9 -0.40 2.90 4.71
C PRO A 9 -1.42 3.80 4.02
N HIS A 10 -1.30 3.99 2.71
CA HIS A 10 -2.21 4.81 1.90
C HIS A 10 -2.83 4.02 0.76
N PRO A 11 -3.98 4.48 0.22
CA PRO A 11 -4.56 3.93 -1.01
C PRO A 11 -3.63 4.22 -2.19
N ASP A 12 -2.89 3.26 -2.70
CA ASP A 12 -1.94 3.18 -3.81
C ASP A 12 -0.65 2.41 -3.46
N ASP A 13 -0.23 2.39 -2.19
CA ASP A 13 0.99 1.71 -1.75
C ASP A 13 0.99 0.22 -2.12
N GLU A 14 -0.16 -0.45 -2.06
CA GLU A 14 -0.28 -1.85 -2.43
C GLU A 14 0.04 -2.09 -3.91
N ALA A 15 -0.32 -1.14 -4.77
CA ALA A 15 -0.01 -1.23 -6.19
C ALA A 15 1.44 -0.83 -6.48
N VAL A 16 1.97 0.14 -5.74
CA VAL A 16 3.36 0.57 -5.83
C VAL A 16 4.30 -0.55 -5.39
N ALA A 17 4.04 -1.16 -4.25
CA ALA A 17 4.96 -2.08 -3.60
C ALA A 17 4.80 -3.55 -4.03
N ALA A 18 3.56 -4.04 -4.20
CA ALA A 18 3.28 -5.47 -4.23
C ALA A 18 2.32 -5.91 -5.35
N TRP A 19 2.12 -5.09 -6.40
CA TRP A 19 1.18 -5.41 -7.48
C TRP A 19 1.48 -6.74 -8.18
N ALA A 20 2.75 -6.98 -8.53
CA ALA A 20 3.15 -8.20 -9.22
C ALA A 20 3.08 -9.43 -8.30
N LEU A 21 3.45 -9.26 -7.01
CA LEU A 21 3.32 -10.30 -6.01
C LEU A 21 1.85 -10.72 -5.85
N MET A 22 0.96 -9.76 -5.66
CA MET A 22 -0.48 -10.01 -5.54
C MET A 22 -1.02 -10.73 -6.77
N ARG A 23 -0.71 -10.21 -7.96
CA ARG A 23 -1.14 -10.82 -9.24
C ARG A 23 -0.65 -12.26 -9.39
N ARG A 24 0.64 -12.52 -9.11
CA ARG A 24 1.25 -13.85 -9.20
C ARG A 24 0.59 -14.84 -8.26
N LEU A 25 0.28 -14.43 -7.05
CA LEU A 25 -0.36 -15.30 -6.06
C LEU A 25 -1.83 -15.57 -6.39
N ARG A 26 -2.55 -14.56 -6.88
CA ARG A 26 -3.93 -14.74 -7.38
C ARG A 26 -3.99 -15.74 -8.55
N ALA A 27 -3.04 -15.66 -9.48
CA ALA A 27 -2.93 -16.63 -10.58
C ALA A 27 -2.66 -18.07 -10.12
N ARG A 28 -2.21 -18.25 -8.86
CA ARG A 28 -2.00 -19.55 -8.21
C ARG A 28 -3.12 -19.91 -7.21
N ALA A 29 -4.28 -19.30 -7.36
CA ALA A 29 -5.45 -19.48 -6.50
C ALA A 29 -5.21 -19.17 -5.00
N ALA A 30 -4.16 -18.43 -4.66
CA ALA A 30 -3.94 -17.98 -3.29
C ALA A 30 -4.98 -16.92 -2.88
N THR A 31 -5.35 -16.91 -1.61
CA THR A 31 -6.12 -15.82 -1.01
C THR A 31 -5.20 -14.63 -0.82
N VAL A 32 -5.56 -13.48 -1.39
CA VAL A 32 -4.85 -12.21 -1.22
C VAL A 32 -5.79 -11.20 -0.62
N GLU A 33 -5.41 -10.66 0.52
CA GLU A 33 -6.13 -9.58 1.20
C GLU A 33 -5.27 -8.31 1.21
N VAL A 34 -5.94 -7.15 1.14
CA VAL A 34 -5.31 -5.83 1.25
C VAL A 34 -5.96 -5.08 2.41
N LEU A 35 -5.13 -4.53 3.29
CA LEU A 35 -5.54 -3.67 4.39
C LEU A 35 -4.95 -2.29 4.17
N VAL A 36 -5.79 -1.33 3.78
CA VAL A 36 -5.43 0.07 3.66
C VAL A 36 -5.66 0.76 5.00
N VAL A 37 -4.64 1.41 5.53
CA VAL A 37 -4.62 1.92 6.90
C VAL A 37 -5.22 3.32 6.99
N SER A 38 -4.65 4.29 6.26
CA SER A 38 -5.19 5.65 6.26
C SER A 38 -6.36 5.83 5.30
N ASP A 39 -7.04 6.94 5.42
CA ASP A 39 -8.11 7.33 4.51
C ASP A 39 -7.60 8.02 3.23
N GLY A 40 -6.30 8.42 3.22
CA GLY A 40 -5.67 9.12 2.10
C GLY A 40 -6.18 10.53 1.87
N GLY A 41 -6.84 11.11 2.87
CA GLY A 41 -7.55 12.39 2.72
C GLY A 41 -6.70 13.64 2.88
N ALA A 42 -5.42 13.53 3.24
CA ALA A 42 -4.53 14.68 3.40
C ALA A 42 -3.65 14.94 2.16
N SER A 43 -3.75 14.11 1.12
CA SER A 43 -2.85 14.20 -0.04
C SER A 43 -2.99 15.49 -0.87
N HIS A 44 -4.12 16.20 -0.80
CA HIS A 44 -4.39 17.42 -1.57
C HIS A 44 -5.15 18.45 -0.73
N PRO A 45 -4.49 19.08 0.24
CA PRO A 45 -5.13 20.06 1.12
C PRO A 45 -5.55 21.31 0.33
N GLY A 46 -6.65 21.93 0.77
CA GLY A 46 -7.14 23.20 0.19
C GLY A 46 -7.88 23.07 -1.14
N SER A 47 -7.98 21.89 -1.75
CA SER A 47 -8.77 21.72 -2.98
C SER A 47 -10.25 21.96 -2.71
N ARG A 48 -10.86 22.91 -3.44
CA ARG A 48 -12.30 23.16 -3.38
C ARG A 48 -13.09 22.14 -4.17
N ARG A 49 -12.53 21.62 -5.27
CA ARG A 49 -13.17 20.60 -6.12
C ARG A 49 -13.13 19.23 -5.50
N TRP A 50 -12.14 18.98 -4.61
CA TRP A 50 -11.91 17.70 -3.94
C TRP A 50 -11.87 17.86 -2.43
N PRO A 51 -12.96 18.31 -1.79
CA PRO A 51 -13.02 18.33 -0.34
C PRO A 51 -12.75 16.93 0.23
N ARG A 52 -12.18 16.86 1.43
CA ARG A 52 -11.70 15.61 2.06
C ARG A 52 -12.66 14.42 1.92
N PRO A 53 -13.99 14.54 2.18
CA PRO A 53 -14.89 13.38 2.05
C PRO A 53 -14.96 12.83 0.63
N ARG A 54 -14.97 13.70 -0.37
CA ARG A 54 -14.98 13.32 -1.80
C ARG A 54 -13.66 12.64 -2.18
N LEU A 55 -12.53 13.19 -1.75
CA LEU A 55 -11.20 12.63 -2.00
C LEU A 55 -11.08 11.23 -1.39
N VAL A 56 -11.43 11.06 -0.12
CA VAL A 56 -11.42 9.76 0.56
C VAL A 56 -12.28 8.73 -0.16
N ALA A 57 -13.49 9.12 -0.56
CA ALA A 57 -14.39 8.22 -1.28
C ALA A 57 -13.80 7.79 -2.63
N GLU A 58 -13.18 8.73 -3.38
CA GLU A 58 -12.59 8.41 -4.68
C GLU A 58 -11.34 7.54 -4.53
N ARG A 59 -10.44 7.82 -3.59
CA ARG A 59 -9.25 6.98 -3.35
C ARG A 59 -9.63 5.53 -3.02
N ARG A 60 -10.70 5.32 -2.24
CA ARG A 60 -11.25 3.97 -1.99
C ARG A 60 -11.79 3.30 -3.26
N ARG A 61 -12.42 4.08 -4.17
CA ARG A 61 -12.89 3.56 -5.46
C ARG A 61 -11.70 3.21 -6.36
N GLU A 62 -10.66 4.05 -6.37
CA GLU A 62 -9.44 3.81 -7.15
C GLU A 62 -8.76 2.51 -6.72
N THR A 63 -8.57 2.28 -5.41
CA THR A 63 -8.03 1.01 -4.89
C THR A 63 -8.84 -0.20 -5.40
N ARG A 64 -10.17 -0.17 -5.28
CA ARG A 64 -11.02 -1.27 -5.77
C ARG A 64 -10.91 -1.45 -7.28
N ARG A 65 -10.85 -0.36 -8.04
CA ARG A 65 -10.73 -0.36 -9.51
C ARG A 65 -9.39 -0.93 -9.96
N VAL A 66 -8.32 -0.65 -9.24
CA VAL A 66 -6.96 -1.14 -9.53
C VAL A 66 -6.81 -2.61 -9.20
N LEU A 67 -7.38 -3.06 -8.10
CA LEU A 67 -7.22 -4.43 -7.61
C LEU A 67 -8.16 -5.44 -8.30
N ARG A 68 -9.32 -4.99 -8.79
CA ARG A 68 -10.31 -5.85 -9.48
C ARG A 68 -9.73 -6.66 -10.66
N PRO A 69 -8.94 -6.08 -11.59
CA PRO A 69 -8.38 -6.82 -12.73
C PRO A 69 -7.42 -7.95 -12.35
N ILE A 70 -6.86 -7.92 -11.14
CA ILE A 70 -6.00 -8.99 -10.63
C ILE A 70 -6.77 -9.96 -9.70
N GLY A 71 -8.10 -9.89 -9.72
CA GLY A 71 -8.96 -10.82 -9.00
C GLY A 71 -9.07 -10.57 -7.49
N ILE A 72 -8.78 -9.34 -7.02
CA ILE A 72 -8.97 -8.92 -5.63
C ILE A 72 -10.17 -8.00 -5.56
N THR A 73 -11.23 -8.47 -4.91
CA THR A 73 -12.52 -7.77 -4.82
C THR A 73 -12.94 -7.65 -3.35
N PRO A 74 -13.89 -6.78 -3.00
CA PRO A 74 -14.52 -6.84 -1.69
C PRO A 74 -15.13 -8.24 -1.45
N PRO A 75 -14.98 -8.86 -0.26
CA PRO A 75 -14.49 -8.30 1.01
C PRO A 75 -12.96 -8.43 1.27
N ALA A 76 -12.16 -8.77 0.27
CA ALA A 76 -10.71 -8.93 0.43
C ALA A 76 -9.97 -7.59 0.56
N ILE A 77 -10.65 -6.46 0.32
CA ILE A 77 -10.08 -5.12 0.46
C ILE A 77 -10.72 -4.46 1.68
N ARG A 78 -9.91 -4.18 2.71
CA ARG A 78 -10.34 -3.55 3.95
C ARG A 78 -9.71 -2.17 4.10
N PHE A 79 -10.46 -1.23 4.67
CA PHE A 79 -10.02 0.13 4.97
C PHE A 79 -10.20 0.39 6.45
N LEU A 80 -9.12 0.74 7.19
CA LEU A 80 -9.23 1.17 8.58
C LEU A 80 -9.76 2.59 8.67
N GLY A 81 -9.44 3.43 7.69
CA GLY A 81 -9.94 4.81 7.60
C GLY A 81 -9.36 5.72 8.66
N LEU A 82 -8.14 5.45 9.13
CA LEU A 82 -7.44 6.33 10.06
C LEU A 82 -7.01 7.63 9.36
N PRO A 83 -6.83 8.73 10.09
CA PRO A 83 -6.42 10.00 9.51
C PRO A 83 -5.08 9.89 8.77
N ASP A 84 -5.06 10.31 7.51
CA ASP A 84 -3.86 10.43 6.67
C ASP A 84 -2.94 11.54 7.20
N GLY A 85 -1.62 11.32 7.23
CA GLY A 85 -0.61 12.22 7.78
C GLY A 85 -0.56 12.23 9.32
N GLY A 86 -1.34 11.38 10.00
CA GLY A 86 -1.44 11.35 11.45
C GLY A 86 -1.25 9.97 12.09
N LEU A 87 -0.77 8.98 11.33
CA LEU A 87 -0.66 7.61 11.86
C LEU A 87 0.40 7.49 12.96
N GLY A 88 1.44 8.34 12.94
CA GLY A 88 2.49 8.39 13.96
C GLY A 88 2.20 9.28 15.17
N ALA A 89 1.07 9.99 15.19
CA ALA A 89 0.74 10.91 16.29
C ALA A 89 0.57 10.15 17.62
N PRO A 90 0.92 10.77 18.78
CA PRO A 90 0.79 10.13 20.08
C PRO A 90 -0.63 9.62 20.41
N ALA A 91 -1.66 10.34 19.95
CA ALA A 91 -3.06 9.96 20.13
C ALA A 91 -3.60 9.04 19.03
N SER A 92 -2.73 8.52 18.16
CA SER A 92 -3.15 7.66 17.06
C SER A 92 -3.76 6.36 17.55
N ARG A 93 -4.89 5.99 16.93
CA ARG A 93 -5.54 4.70 17.16
C ARG A 93 -4.89 3.55 16.37
N LEU A 94 -3.81 3.82 15.63
CA LEU A 94 -3.17 2.86 14.75
C LEU A 94 -2.80 1.53 15.44
N PRO A 95 -2.10 1.52 16.60
CA PRO A 95 -1.70 0.25 17.21
C PRO A 95 -2.90 -0.63 17.56
N HIS A 96 -3.95 -0.04 18.15
CA HIS A 96 -5.17 -0.77 18.50
C HIS A 96 -5.93 -1.26 17.27
N ALA A 97 -6.14 -0.39 16.28
CA ALA A 97 -6.89 -0.72 15.06
C ALA A 97 -6.17 -1.81 14.25
N LEU A 98 -4.85 -1.73 14.11
CA LEU A 98 -4.05 -2.71 13.40
C LEU A 98 -4.06 -4.06 14.13
N ARG A 99 -3.81 -4.07 15.43
CA ARG A 99 -3.90 -5.29 16.26
C ARG A 99 -5.26 -5.95 16.13
N ARG A 100 -6.35 -5.22 16.28
CA ARG A 100 -7.71 -5.74 16.10
C ARG A 100 -7.93 -6.31 14.71
N ALA A 101 -7.51 -5.59 13.66
CA ALA A 101 -7.68 -6.03 12.27
C ALA A 101 -6.93 -7.34 11.96
N LEU A 102 -5.78 -7.55 12.58
CA LEU A 102 -4.96 -8.75 12.38
C LEU A 102 -5.46 -9.93 13.23
N LEU A 103 -5.83 -9.68 14.49
CA LEU A 103 -6.21 -10.75 15.40
C LEU A 103 -7.65 -11.27 15.21
N SER A 104 -8.53 -10.44 14.62
CA SER A 104 -9.93 -10.82 14.36
C SER A 104 -10.12 -11.83 13.21
N ARG A 105 -9.06 -12.22 12.53
CA ARG A 105 -9.11 -13.12 11.38
C ARG A 105 -8.09 -14.25 11.49
N ARG A 106 -8.27 -15.27 10.63
CA ARG A 106 -7.26 -16.32 10.45
C ARG A 106 -5.94 -15.68 10.01
N ALA A 107 -4.83 -16.10 10.63
CA ALA A 107 -3.51 -15.63 10.28
C ALA A 107 -3.21 -15.89 8.79
N PRO A 108 -2.61 -14.95 8.05
CA PRO A 108 -2.04 -15.21 6.73
C PRO A 108 -0.76 -16.05 6.87
N ASP A 109 -0.28 -16.61 5.78
CA ASP A 109 1.05 -17.24 5.76
C ASP A 109 2.15 -16.17 5.65
N LEU A 110 1.84 -15.05 4.98
CA LEU A 110 2.75 -13.93 4.79
C LEU A 110 2.02 -12.60 4.95
N ILE A 111 2.62 -11.70 5.71
CA ILE A 111 2.30 -10.26 5.74
C ILE A 111 3.39 -9.51 4.97
N VAL A 112 2.98 -8.59 4.11
CA VAL A 112 3.88 -7.65 3.43
C VAL A 112 3.48 -6.24 3.85
N ALA A 113 4.41 -5.48 4.42
CA ALA A 113 4.18 -4.17 5.04
C ALA A 113 5.32 -3.20 4.74
N PRO A 114 5.18 -1.89 4.99
CA PRO A 114 6.29 -0.97 4.83
C PRO A 114 7.44 -1.27 5.80
N VAL A 115 8.65 -0.85 5.42
CA VAL A 115 9.83 -0.93 6.28
C VAL A 115 9.82 0.21 7.32
N ALA A 116 10.51 0.02 8.44
CA ALA A 116 10.48 0.99 9.55
C ALA A 116 11.31 2.27 9.29
N ASP A 117 12.25 2.21 8.37
CA ASP A 117 13.11 3.34 7.93
C ASP A 117 12.63 3.94 6.59
N ASP A 118 11.38 3.70 6.18
CA ASP A 118 10.77 4.44 5.07
C ASP A 118 10.72 5.93 5.42
N ALA A 119 11.03 6.78 4.44
CA ALA A 119 11.09 8.22 4.67
C ALA A 119 9.71 8.86 4.94
N HIS A 120 8.63 8.16 4.70
CA HIS A 120 7.29 8.63 5.03
C HIS A 120 6.91 8.24 6.47
N GLU A 121 6.59 9.23 7.31
CA GLU A 121 6.30 9.01 8.73
C GLU A 121 5.17 8.00 8.98
N ASP A 122 4.09 8.05 8.19
CA ASP A 122 2.98 7.12 8.30
C ASP A 122 3.41 5.68 7.99
N HIS A 123 4.34 5.48 7.02
CA HIS A 123 4.88 4.16 6.69
C HIS A 123 5.69 3.61 7.87
N ALA A 124 6.60 4.42 8.39
CA ALA A 124 7.38 4.07 9.58
C ALA A 124 6.48 3.77 10.80
N ALA A 125 5.39 4.52 10.97
CA ALA A 125 4.42 4.28 12.04
C ALA A 125 3.70 2.93 11.88
N VAL A 126 3.25 2.59 10.65
CA VAL A 126 2.62 1.29 10.37
C VAL A 126 3.60 0.14 10.62
N ALA A 127 4.85 0.28 10.22
CA ALA A 127 5.89 -0.73 10.47
C ALA A 127 6.11 -0.95 11.97
N ARG A 128 6.28 0.13 12.75
CA ARG A 128 6.42 0.04 14.22
C ARG A 128 5.19 -0.58 14.88
N ALA A 129 3.99 -0.17 14.48
CA ALA A 129 2.76 -0.72 15.02
C ALA A 129 2.60 -2.22 14.71
N LEU A 130 3.01 -2.66 13.52
CA LEU A 130 2.98 -4.08 13.14
C LEU A 130 3.94 -4.93 13.98
N ARG A 131 5.14 -4.41 14.27
CA ARG A 131 6.12 -5.11 15.14
C ARG A 131 5.58 -5.36 16.54
N ALA A 132 4.75 -4.45 17.06
CA ALA A 132 4.10 -4.60 18.35
C ALA A 132 2.95 -5.63 18.37
N VAL A 133 2.49 -6.10 17.21
CA VAL A 133 1.46 -7.15 17.14
C VAL A 133 2.14 -8.54 17.23
N PRO A 134 1.72 -9.41 18.18
CA PRO A 134 2.27 -10.75 18.29
C PRO A 134 2.15 -11.54 16.98
N ARG A 135 3.21 -12.25 16.61
CA ARG A 135 3.20 -13.19 15.47
C ARG A 135 2.35 -14.41 15.81
N ARG A 136 1.66 -14.94 14.82
CA ARG A 136 0.80 -16.13 14.93
C ARG A 136 1.25 -17.24 13.96
N GLY A 137 2.57 -17.26 13.66
CA GLY A 137 3.19 -18.19 12.72
C GLY A 137 3.35 -17.65 11.30
N GLU A 138 2.85 -16.42 11.01
CA GLU A 138 3.08 -15.79 9.72
C GLU A 138 4.53 -15.31 9.54
N ALA A 139 5.04 -15.42 8.32
CA ALA A 139 6.23 -14.69 7.90
C ALA A 139 5.89 -13.20 7.69
N ARG A 140 6.86 -12.32 7.93
CA ARG A 140 6.72 -10.88 7.66
C ARG A 140 7.82 -10.43 6.73
N ALA A 141 7.43 -9.85 5.61
CA ALA A 141 8.33 -9.21 4.66
C ALA A 141 8.01 -7.72 4.59
N VAL A 142 9.02 -6.93 4.25
CA VAL A 142 8.90 -5.47 4.19
C VAL A 142 9.21 -4.95 2.80
N TYR A 143 8.66 -3.78 2.48
CA TYR A 143 8.91 -3.03 1.26
C TYR A 143 9.22 -1.57 1.57
N HIS A 144 9.95 -0.90 0.66
CA HIS A 144 10.11 0.54 0.63
C HIS A 144 9.21 1.18 -0.42
N VAL A 145 8.64 2.34 -0.07
CA VAL A 145 8.06 3.27 -1.04
C VAL A 145 8.92 4.52 -1.14
N TRP A 146 9.29 5.11 -0.01
CA TRP A 146 10.00 6.39 0.01
C TRP A 146 11.41 6.31 0.62
N PRO A 147 12.38 7.03 0.02
CA PRO A 147 12.25 7.73 -1.27
C PRO A 147 12.06 6.75 -2.43
N ALA A 148 11.45 7.21 -3.51
CA ALA A 148 11.18 6.37 -4.68
C ALA A 148 12.46 5.68 -5.19
N GLY A 149 12.42 4.34 -5.31
CA GLY A 149 13.57 3.51 -5.66
C GLY A 149 14.41 2.99 -4.47
N ALA A 150 14.13 3.38 -3.23
CA ALA A 150 14.84 2.90 -2.04
C ALA A 150 14.76 1.37 -1.86
N GLY A 151 13.72 0.73 -2.38
CA GLY A 151 13.59 -0.72 -2.37
C GLY A 151 14.80 -1.47 -2.94
N ARG A 152 15.67 -0.83 -3.72
CA ARG A 152 16.94 -1.42 -4.19
C ARG A 152 17.90 -1.77 -3.05
N ARG A 153 17.75 -1.16 -1.88
CA ARG A 153 18.59 -1.39 -0.68
C ARG A 153 18.13 -2.63 0.09
N LEU A 154 16.92 -3.12 -0.14
CA LEU A 154 16.41 -4.30 0.54
C LEU A 154 17.20 -5.54 0.13
N ARG A 155 17.74 -6.22 1.12
CA ARG A 155 18.40 -7.52 0.95
C ARG A 155 17.38 -8.61 1.28
N GLY A 156 16.81 -9.24 0.25
CA GLY A 156 15.77 -10.24 0.42
C GLY A 156 15.20 -10.69 -0.91
N PRO A 157 14.06 -11.39 -0.87
CA PRO A 157 13.45 -11.90 -2.09
C PRO A 157 13.05 -10.77 -3.04
N HIS A 158 13.22 -11.01 -4.32
CA HIS A 158 12.74 -10.12 -5.35
C HIS A 158 11.89 -10.89 -6.36
N LEU A 159 10.89 -10.21 -6.89
CA LEU A 159 10.01 -10.74 -7.90
C LEU A 159 10.28 -10.03 -9.23
N PRO A 160 10.86 -10.70 -10.23
CA PRO A 160 11.03 -10.12 -11.55
C PRO A 160 9.67 -9.91 -12.23
N LEU A 161 9.54 -8.76 -12.88
CA LEU A 161 8.42 -8.46 -13.78
C LEU A 161 8.86 -8.77 -15.22
N THR A 162 7.99 -9.44 -15.95
CA THR A 162 8.21 -9.64 -17.39
C THR A 162 8.06 -8.33 -18.15
N ALA A 163 8.50 -8.31 -19.40
CA ALA A 163 8.34 -7.14 -20.29
C ALA A 163 6.88 -6.66 -20.39
N SER A 164 5.90 -7.58 -20.33
CA SER A 164 4.48 -7.23 -20.33
C SER A 164 3.98 -6.74 -18.96
N HIS A 165 4.55 -7.19 -17.86
CA HIS A 165 4.09 -6.81 -16.51
C HIS A 165 4.48 -5.38 -16.11
N VAL A 166 5.61 -4.87 -16.59
CA VAL A 166 6.04 -3.49 -16.31
C VAL A 166 5.02 -2.46 -16.80
N PRO A 167 4.58 -2.46 -18.08
CA PRO A 167 3.56 -1.52 -18.53
C PRO A 167 2.21 -1.75 -17.86
N MET A 168 1.84 -2.99 -17.52
CA MET A 168 0.62 -3.27 -16.77
C MET A 168 0.66 -2.67 -15.36
N LYS A 169 1.78 -2.78 -14.64
CA LYS A 169 1.97 -2.15 -13.33
C LYS A 169 1.91 -0.63 -13.44
N ARG A 170 2.56 -0.05 -14.45
CA ARG A 170 2.47 1.40 -14.73
C ARG A 170 1.03 1.84 -14.95
N ALA A 171 0.28 1.10 -15.76
CA ALA A 171 -1.13 1.38 -16.00
C ALA A 171 -1.96 1.27 -14.71
N ALA A 172 -1.69 0.29 -13.86
CA ALA A 172 -2.35 0.14 -12.56
C ALA A 172 -2.09 1.35 -11.65
N ILE A 173 -0.83 1.78 -11.50
CA ILE A 173 -0.47 2.94 -10.69
C ILE A 173 -1.12 4.23 -11.23
N ARG A 174 -1.16 4.44 -12.54
CA ARG A 174 -1.80 5.60 -13.18
C ARG A 174 -3.32 5.65 -12.98
N ARG A 175 -3.97 4.55 -12.61
CA ARG A 175 -5.41 4.53 -12.28
C ARG A 175 -5.73 5.17 -10.94
N TYR A 176 -4.74 5.43 -10.09
CA TYR A 176 -4.86 6.34 -8.96
C TYR A 176 -4.80 7.78 -9.45
N ARG A 177 -5.84 8.18 -10.18
CA ARG A 177 -5.90 9.47 -10.88
C ARG A 177 -5.78 10.65 -9.94
N THR A 178 -6.32 10.51 -8.71
CA THR A 178 -6.17 11.51 -7.67
C THR A 178 -4.70 11.76 -7.30
N GLN A 179 -3.83 10.76 -7.49
CA GLN A 179 -2.38 10.86 -7.27
C GLN A 179 -1.59 11.04 -8.59
N ALA A 180 -2.25 10.98 -9.74
CA ALA A 180 -1.64 11.06 -11.06
C ALA A 180 -2.00 12.36 -11.82
N GLY A 181 -2.28 13.45 -11.09
CA GLY A 181 -2.49 14.77 -11.67
C GLY A 181 -3.94 15.16 -11.95
N LEU A 182 -4.94 14.42 -11.46
CA LEU A 182 -6.36 14.78 -11.59
C LEU A 182 -6.71 16.04 -10.80
N ILE A 183 -6.04 16.26 -9.67
CA ILE A 183 -6.33 17.38 -8.77
C ILE A 183 -5.32 18.49 -9.03
N THR A 184 -5.80 19.65 -9.48
CA THR A 184 -4.97 20.78 -9.92
C THR A 184 -5.24 22.07 -9.16
N ASP A 185 -6.20 22.06 -8.24
CA ASP A 185 -6.65 23.23 -7.49
C ASP A 185 -6.31 23.15 -5.99
N ALA A 186 -5.46 22.20 -5.59
CA ALA A 186 -4.97 22.12 -4.23
C ALA A 186 -3.86 23.15 -3.96
N THR A 187 -3.78 23.67 -2.74
CA THR A 187 -2.73 24.61 -2.31
C THR A 187 -1.38 23.90 -2.16
N ALA A 188 -1.40 22.65 -1.81
CA ALA A 188 -0.28 21.72 -1.84
C ALA A 188 -0.82 20.33 -2.22
N GLY A 189 -0.02 19.51 -2.84
CA GLY A 189 -0.51 18.19 -3.22
C GLY A 189 0.61 17.30 -3.72
N PHE A 190 0.40 16.01 -3.52
CA PHE A 190 1.31 14.99 -4.02
C PHE A 190 0.86 14.55 -5.41
N THR A 191 1.80 14.49 -6.35
CA THR A 191 1.58 13.93 -7.67
C THR A 191 2.67 12.92 -8.02
N ILE A 192 2.26 11.74 -8.45
CA ILE A 192 3.16 10.72 -8.98
C ILE A 192 3.74 11.22 -10.31
N THR A 193 5.00 11.61 -10.29
CA THR A 193 5.74 12.07 -11.46
C THR A 193 6.17 10.92 -12.36
N HIS A 194 6.67 11.22 -13.56
CA HIS A 194 7.28 10.22 -14.44
C HIS A 194 8.47 9.49 -13.77
N ARG A 195 9.27 10.21 -12.96
CA ARG A 195 10.39 9.62 -12.21
C ARG A 195 9.89 8.66 -11.13
N HIS A 196 8.86 9.05 -10.38
CA HIS A 196 8.22 8.17 -9.41
C HIS A 196 7.68 6.91 -10.09
N LEU A 197 6.96 7.06 -11.20
CA LEU A 197 6.37 5.95 -11.95
C LEU A 197 7.44 5.00 -12.51
N ALA A 198 8.57 5.53 -12.97
CA ALA A 198 9.69 4.70 -13.43
C ALA A 198 10.32 3.88 -12.28
N ALA A 199 10.45 4.49 -11.11
CA ALA A 199 10.98 3.82 -9.92
C ALA A 199 10.02 2.76 -9.37
N PHE A 200 8.72 3.09 -9.25
CA PHE A 200 7.68 2.21 -8.71
C PHE A 200 7.35 1.03 -9.63
N ALA A 201 7.44 1.22 -10.94
CA ALA A 201 7.27 0.17 -11.92
C ALA A 201 8.62 -0.31 -12.50
N ALA A 202 9.63 -0.37 -11.66
CA ALA A 202 10.90 -1.00 -12.00
C ALA A 202 10.69 -2.49 -12.36
N PRO A 203 11.62 -3.12 -13.11
CA PRO A 203 11.45 -4.49 -13.57
C PRO A 203 11.52 -5.55 -12.46
N ARG A 204 11.54 -5.14 -11.19
CA ARG A 204 11.51 -6.04 -10.03
C ARG A 204 10.79 -5.38 -8.85
N GLU A 205 9.91 -6.12 -8.20
CA GLU A 205 9.48 -5.82 -6.83
C GLU A 205 10.48 -6.43 -5.86
N ARG A 206 10.89 -5.68 -4.85
CA ARG A 206 11.90 -6.10 -3.88
C ARG A 206 11.32 -6.06 -2.48
N PHE A 207 11.69 -7.07 -1.72
CA PHE A 207 11.26 -7.22 -0.34
C PHE A 207 12.47 -7.49 0.56
N GLY A 208 12.35 -7.13 1.84
CA GLY A 208 13.23 -7.55 2.91
C GLY A 208 12.49 -8.49 3.85
N TRP A 209 13.19 -9.17 4.74
CA TRP A 209 12.56 -9.85 5.86
C TRP A 209 12.49 -8.90 7.05
N ASP A 210 11.35 -8.88 7.73
CA ASP A 210 11.22 -8.18 9.02
C ASP A 210 11.83 -9.08 10.10
N ALA A 211 12.97 -8.64 10.63
CA ALA A 211 13.75 -9.36 11.65
C ALA A 211 13.00 -9.45 12.99
#